data_d1bcd0bec4dafe39493d23244770c9dd
#
_entry.id   d1bcd0bec4dafe39493d23244770c9dd
#
_cell.length_a   1.000
_cell.length_b   1.000
_cell.length_c   1.000
_cell.angle_alpha   90.00
_cell.angle_beta   90.00
_cell.angle_gamma   90.00
#
_symmetry.space_group_name_H-M   'P 1'
#
loop_
_entity.id
_entity.type
_entity.pdbx_description
1 polymer ?
#
loop_
_entity_poly.entity_id
_entity_poly.type
_entity_poly.pdbx_seq_one_letter_code
_entity_poly.pdbx_strand_id
1 'polypeptide(L)'
;FIHKNLSFVAWTAFMGMERTGLVDKYCDKIWIEPKDYINQLSDAVHYLDSWHHEVAIYNIPLCLLPRDLHKFAKKSISDWKNYYPEICSDCAIKESCCGLFTTSSSVLNNIQPLTCLYE
;
A
#
# COMPACT_ATOMS: atom_id res chain seq x y z
N PHE A 1 -4.74 17.89 -8.22
CA PHE A 1 -6.19 18.06 -8.47
C PHE A 1 -6.96 18.23 -7.15
N ILE A 2 -6.87 17.28 -6.21
CA ILE A 2 -7.64 17.24 -4.94
C ILE A 2 -7.50 18.57 -4.20
N HIS A 3 -6.28 18.94 -3.83
CA HIS A 3 -6.01 20.17 -3.07
C HIS A 3 -6.58 21.43 -3.74
N LYS A 4 -6.46 21.55 -5.07
CA LYS A 4 -6.89 22.76 -5.81
C LYS A 4 -8.38 22.81 -6.11
N ASN A 5 -9.03 21.65 -6.29
CA ASN A 5 -10.39 21.59 -6.84
C ASN A 5 -11.40 20.99 -5.87
N LEU A 6 -10.94 20.30 -4.85
CA LEU A 6 -11.77 19.59 -3.88
C LEU A 6 -11.39 20.00 -2.45
N SER A 7 -11.36 21.30 -2.18
CA SER A 7 -10.91 21.86 -0.89
C SER A 7 -11.75 21.42 0.32
N PHE A 8 -12.92 20.87 0.09
CA PHE A 8 -13.79 20.29 1.12
C PHE A 8 -13.43 18.86 1.51
N VAL A 9 -12.54 18.19 0.77
CA VAL A 9 -12.05 16.85 1.09
C VAL A 9 -11.04 16.96 2.23
N ALA A 10 -11.39 16.39 3.38
CA ALA A 10 -10.54 16.38 4.56
C ALA A 10 -9.58 15.18 4.59
N TRP A 11 -9.93 14.08 3.92
CA TRP A 11 -9.21 12.83 3.96
C TRP A 11 -9.12 12.15 2.59
N THR A 12 -7.94 11.64 2.25
CA THR A 12 -7.68 10.93 0.99
C THR A 12 -7.06 9.57 1.27
N ALA A 13 -7.66 8.51 0.73
CA ALA A 13 -7.13 7.17 0.78
C ALA A 13 -6.58 6.74 -0.57
N PHE A 14 -5.30 6.36 -0.61
CA PHE A 14 -4.70 5.65 -1.73
C PHE A 14 -4.80 4.15 -1.46
N MET A 15 -5.35 3.42 -2.41
CA MET A 15 -5.57 1.99 -2.25
C MET A 15 -4.80 1.20 -3.30
N GLY A 16 -3.92 0.32 -2.87
CA GLY A 16 -3.30 -0.67 -3.75
C GLY A 16 -4.36 -1.55 -4.40
N MET A 17 -4.13 -1.92 -5.65
CA MET A 17 -5.05 -2.72 -6.44
C MET A 17 -5.15 -4.16 -5.88
N GLU A 18 -6.36 -4.66 -5.74
CA GLU A 18 -6.63 -6.09 -5.46
C GLU A 18 -6.91 -6.84 -6.76
N ARG A 19 -6.41 -8.08 -6.84
CA ARG A 19 -6.71 -8.97 -7.97
C ARG A 19 -8.08 -9.64 -7.77
N THR A 20 -9.14 -8.88 -8.02
CA THR A 20 -10.53 -9.34 -7.93
C THR A 20 -11.36 -8.86 -9.12
N GLY A 21 -12.41 -9.57 -9.46
CA GLY A 21 -13.35 -9.18 -10.51
C GLY A 21 -12.67 -8.90 -11.86
N LEU A 22 -12.79 -7.68 -12.37
CA LEU A 22 -12.21 -7.30 -13.66
C LEU A 22 -10.68 -7.30 -13.65
N VAL A 23 -10.05 -7.02 -12.50
CA VAL A 23 -8.59 -7.08 -12.37
C VAL A 23 -8.09 -8.51 -12.54
N ASP A 24 -8.78 -9.49 -11.99
CA ASP A 24 -8.43 -10.90 -12.19
C ASP A 24 -8.55 -11.31 -13.66
N LYS A 25 -9.64 -10.91 -14.31
CA LYS A 25 -9.92 -11.23 -15.72
C LYS A 25 -8.95 -10.60 -16.71
N TYR A 26 -8.48 -9.39 -16.43
CA TYR A 26 -7.64 -8.58 -17.32
C TYR A 26 -6.28 -8.23 -16.70
N CYS A 27 -5.77 -9.06 -15.80
CA CYS A 27 -4.56 -8.81 -15.04
C CYS A 27 -3.38 -8.38 -15.94
N ASP A 28 -3.16 -9.08 -17.04
CA ASP A 28 -2.07 -8.79 -17.98
C ASP A 28 -2.12 -7.38 -18.62
N LYS A 29 -3.29 -6.73 -18.56
CA LYS A 29 -3.53 -5.43 -19.19
C LYS A 29 -3.61 -4.28 -18.19
N ILE A 30 -4.05 -4.55 -16.98
CA ILE A 30 -4.39 -3.49 -16.02
C ILE A 30 -3.60 -3.57 -14.70
N TRP A 31 -2.92 -4.69 -14.42
CA TRP A 31 -2.09 -4.80 -13.24
C TRP A 31 -0.83 -3.97 -13.39
N ILE A 32 -0.52 -3.17 -12.37
CA ILE A 32 0.72 -2.40 -12.25
C ILE A 32 1.36 -2.75 -10.91
N GLU A 33 2.62 -3.15 -10.95
CA GLU A 33 3.38 -3.43 -9.73
C GLU A 33 3.59 -2.15 -8.90
N PRO A 34 3.53 -2.23 -7.58
CA PRO A 34 3.80 -1.07 -6.71
C PRO A 34 5.09 -0.33 -7.05
N LYS A 35 6.18 -1.05 -7.36
CA LYS A 35 7.48 -0.47 -7.74
C LYS A 35 7.40 0.48 -8.94
N ASP A 36 6.42 0.30 -9.83
CA ASP A 36 6.31 1.07 -11.07
C ASP A 36 5.57 2.41 -10.85
N TYR A 37 4.83 2.55 -9.74
CA TYR A 37 4.13 3.80 -9.41
C TYR A 37 4.50 4.37 -8.03
N ILE A 38 5.43 3.76 -7.33
CA ILE A 38 5.74 4.15 -5.93
C ILE A 38 6.24 5.59 -5.83
N ASN A 39 6.99 6.07 -6.81
CA ASN A 39 7.50 7.44 -6.83
C ASN A 39 6.35 8.45 -6.96
N GLN A 40 5.40 8.19 -7.87
CA GLN A 40 4.22 9.02 -8.05
C GLN A 40 3.32 9.01 -6.82
N LEU A 41 3.18 7.84 -6.17
CA LEU A 41 2.46 7.73 -4.90
C LEU A 41 3.14 8.56 -3.82
N SER A 42 4.47 8.46 -3.69
CA SER A 42 5.25 9.22 -2.72
C SER A 42 5.07 10.73 -2.92
N ASP A 43 5.22 11.21 -4.14
CA ASP A 43 5.03 12.63 -4.49
C ASP A 43 3.61 13.10 -4.15
N ALA A 44 2.60 12.29 -4.46
CA ALA A 44 1.20 12.63 -4.19
C ALA A 44 0.89 12.69 -2.68
N VAL A 45 1.40 11.73 -1.91
CA VAL A 45 1.24 11.66 -0.45
C VAL A 45 1.91 12.86 0.21
N HIS A 46 3.18 13.13 -0.11
CA HIS A 46 3.91 14.25 0.47
C HIS A 46 3.32 15.60 0.07
N TYR A 47 2.84 15.73 -1.15
CA TYR A 47 2.15 16.94 -1.58
C TYR A 47 0.91 17.21 -0.74
N LEU A 48 0.04 16.20 -0.54
CA LEU A 48 -1.17 16.35 0.27
C LEU A 48 -0.84 16.59 1.76
N ASP A 49 0.12 15.84 2.31
CA ASP A 49 0.59 16.00 3.69
C ASP A 49 1.13 17.43 3.94
N SER A 50 1.86 17.99 2.98
CA SER A 50 2.39 19.37 3.07
C SER A 50 1.29 20.44 3.14
N TRP A 51 0.10 20.13 2.65
CA TRP A 51 -1.09 20.97 2.74
C TRP A 51 -2.03 20.58 3.88
N HIS A 52 -1.54 19.77 4.82
CA HIS A 52 -2.30 19.30 5.99
C HIS A 52 -3.58 18.51 5.66
N HIS A 53 -3.63 17.87 4.49
CA HIS A 53 -4.65 16.88 4.21
C HIS A 53 -4.33 15.58 4.95
N GLU A 54 -5.34 14.96 5.55
CA GLU A 54 -5.16 13.61 6.08
C GLU A 54 -5.04 12.60 4.93
N VAL A 55 -3.99 11.80 4.98
CA VAL A 55 -3.69 10.80 3.95
C VAL A 55 -3.55 9.42 4.57
N ALA A 56 -4.09 8.42 3.91
CA ALA A 56 -3.89 7.02 4.26
C ALA A 56 -3.55 6.18 3.02
N ILE A 57 -2.70 5.16 3.21
CA ILE A 57 -2.34 4.18 2.19
C ILE A 57 -2.85 2.82 2.65
N TYR A 58 -3.64 2.15 1.82
CA TYR A 58 -4.20 0.84 2.07
C TYR A 58 -3.72 -0.18 1.03
N ASN A 59 -3.72 -1.44 1.40
CA ASN A 59 -3.53 -2.58 0.50
C ASN A 59 -2.13 -2.65 -0.16
N ILE A 60 -1.15 -1.97 0.40
CA ILE A 60 0.24 -2.07 -0.04
C ILE A 60 1.08 -2.53 1.16
N PRO A 61 1.75 -3.69 1.08
CA PRO A 61 2.64 -4.17 2.14
C PRO A 61 3.76 -3.17 2.44
N LEU A 62 4.12 -3.04 3.73
CA LEU A 62 5.13 -2.07 4.16
C LEU A 62 6.49 -2.26 3.48
N CYS A 63 6.87 -3.50 3.15
CA CYS A 63 8.12 -3.78 2.45
C CYS A 63 8.16 -3.29 0.98
N LEU A 64 7.01 -2.91 0.42
CA LEU A 64 6.90 -2.31 -0.91
C LEU A 64 6.77 -0.79 -0.85
N LEU A 65 6.69 -0.21 0.34
CA LEU A 65 6.61 1.23 0.56
C LEU A 65 7.97 1.78 1.02
N PRO A 66 8.39 2.96 0.55
CA PRO A 66 9.46 3.72 1.18
C PRO A 66 9.17 3.96 2.66
N ARG A 67 10.20 3.96 3.51
CA ARG A 67 10.05 4.05 4.97
C ARG A 67 9.31 5.30 5.43
N ASP A 68 9.52 6.41 4.78
CA ASP A 68 8.86 7.69 5.07
C ASP A 68 7.34 7.65 4.82
N LEU A 69 6.86 6.71 3.99
CA LEU A 69 5.44 6.48 3.77
C LEU A 69 4.80 5.54 4.80
N HIS A 70 5.57 4.83 5.62
CA HIS A 70 5.02 3.87 6.60
C HIS A 70 4.03 4.51 7.57
N LYS A 71 4.24 5.77 7.96
CA LYS A 71 3.33 6.52 8.85
C LYS A 71 1.92 6.70 8.29
N PHE A 72 1.78 6.67 6.97
CA PHE A 72 0.50 6.78 6.27
C PHE A 72 -0.17 5.44 6.01
N ALA A 73 0.59 4.34 6.09
CA ALA A 73 0.06 3.01 5.84
C ALA A 73 -0.93 2.58 6.93
N LYS A 74 -2.05 2.00 6.52
CA LYS A 74 -3.09 1.48 7.41
C LYS A 74 -3.36 0.02 7.12
N LYS A 75 -3.58 -0.76 8.17
CA LYS A 75 -4.10 -2.13 8.02
C LYS A 75 -5.56 -2.07 7.57
N SER A 76 -5.93 -3.01 6.71
CA SER A 76 -7.34 -3.21 6.36
C SER A 76 -8.12 -3.68 7.60
N ILE A 77 -9.38 -3.24 7.70
CA ILE A 77 -10.31 -3.68 8.75
C ILE A 77 -10.67 -5.17 8.59
N SER A 78 -10.47 -5.74 7.42
CA SER A 78 -10.85 -7.12 7.08
C SER A 78 -9.68 -8.08 7.29
N ASP A 79 -9.44 -8.51 8.52
CA ASP A 79 -8.34 -9.42 8.88
C ASP A 79 -8.36 -10.74 8.10
N TRP A 80 -9.53 -11.23 7.72
CA TRP A 80 -9.69 -12.46 6.97
C TRP A 80 -9.18 -12.41 5.52
N LYS A 81 -8.95 -11.22 4.97
CA LYS A 81 -8.35 -11.03 3.63
C LYS A 81 -6.83 -11.06 3.67
N ASN A 82 -6.25 -10.86 4.83
CA ASN A 82 -4.81 -10.68 4.97
C ASN A 82 -4.10 -12.03 5.02
N TYR A 83 -3.07 -12.14 4.20
CA TYR A 83 -2.20 -13.30 4.13
C TYR A 83 -0.75 -12.86 4.34
N TYR A 84 -0.02 -13.62 5.13
CA TYR A 84 1.40 -13.40 5.36
C TYR A 84 2.17 -14.64 4.91
N PRO A 85 2.91 -14.57 3.79
CA PRO A 85 3.74 -15.68 3.35
C PRO A 85 4.82 -16.02 4.38
N GLU A 86 5.37 -17.22 4.31
CA GLU A 86 6.37 -17.72 5.27
C GLU A 86 7.56 -16.77 5.43
N ILE A 87 7.99 -16.12 4.36
CA ILE A 87 9.05 -15.10 4.38
C ILE A 87 8.77 -13.93 5.34
N CYS A 88 7.50 -13.69 5.67
CA CYS A 88 7.11 -12.64 6.63
C CYS A 88 7.24 -13.09 8.09
N SER A 89 7.62 -14.34 8.37
CA SER A 89 7.73 -14.85 9.75
C SER A 89 8.75 -14.08 10.58
N ASP A 90 9.87 -13.70 9.96
CA ASP A 90 10.97 -12.97 10.58
C ASP A 90 10.89 -11.45 10.38
N CYS A 91 9.76 -10.95 9.88
CA CYS A 91 9.58 -9.52 9.63
C CYS A 91 9.29 -8.75 10.90
N ALA A 92 10.16 -7.81 11.26
CA ALA A 92 10.07 -7.00 12.49
C ALA A 92 8.82 -6.12 12.57
N ILE A 93 8.22 -5.77 11.44
CA ILE A 93 7.03 -4.90 11.36
C ILE A 93 5.78 -5.62 10.88
N LYS A 94 5.77 -6.95 10.95
CA LYS A 94 4.64 -7.78 10.51
C LYS A 94 3.31 -7.35 11.12
N GLU A 95 3.31 -7.05 12.43
CA GLU A 95 2.11 -6.66 13.17
C GLU A 95 1.48 -5.35 12.68
N SER A 96 2.29 -4.44 12.14
CA SER A 96 1.83 -3.16 11.60
C SER A 96 1.51 -3.22 10.09
N CYS A 97 1.91 -4.31 9.42
CA CYS A 97 1.75 -4.48 7.98
C CYS A 97 0.35 -4.99 7.65
N CYS A 98 -0.21 -4.52 6.53
CA CYS A 98 -1.46 -5.06 6.01
C CYS A 98 -1.32 -6.49 5.44
N GLY A 99 -0.08 -6.97 5.22
CA GLY A 99 0.13 -8.24 4.54
C GLY A 99 -0.25 -8.18 3.06
N LEU A 100 -0.48 -9.36 2.48
CA LEU A 100 -0.98 -9.54 1.13
C LEU A 100 -2.45 -9.94 1.17
N PHE A 101 -3.21 -9.60 0.15
CA PHE A 101 -4.48 -10.26 -0.07
C PHE A 101 -4.25 -11.64 -0.69
N THR A 102 -5.00 -12.63 -0.25
CA THR A 102 -4.93 -13.99 -0.79
C THR A 102 -5.08 -14.00 -2.32
N THR A 103 -5.92 -13.13 -2.85
CA THR A 103 -6.16 -12.96 -4.30
C THR A 103 -4.99 -12.34 -5.05
N SER A 104 -4.14 -11.57 -4.38
CA SER A 104 -3.02 -10.83 -5.00
C SER A 104 -1.65 -11.47 -4.73
N SER A 105 -1.58 -12.53 -3.92
CA SER A 105 -0.32 -13.17 -3.53
C SER A 105 0.52 -13.71 -4.69
N SER A 106 -0.13 -14.08 -5.80
CA SER A 106 0.54 -14.62 -6.99
C SER A 106 1.09 -13.56 -7.95
N VAL A 107 0.73 -12.30 -7.77
CA VAL A 107 1.11 -11.21 -8.69
C VAL A 107 1.99 -10.14 -8.02
N LEU A 108 2.04 -10.07 -6.70
CA LEU A 108 2.95 -9.18 -5.99
C LEU A 108 4.33 -9.81 -5.88
N ASN A 109 5.30 -9.12 -6.44
CA ASN A 109 6.70 -9.51 -6.42
C ASN A 109 7.49 -8.62 -5.42
N ASN A 110 8.75 -9.00 -5.16
CA ASN A 110 9.67 -8.26 -4.31
C ASN A 110 9.26 -8.14 -2.83
N ILE A 111 8.43 -9.05 -2.34
CA ILE A 111 8.13 -9.15 -0.90
C ILE A 111 9.39 -9.59 -0.16
N GLN A 112 9.79 -8.84 0.85
CA GLN A 112 10.96 -9.15 1.70
C GLN A 112 10.69 -8.75 3.15
N PRO A 113 11.22 -9.52 4.11
CA PRO A 113 11.13 -9.14 5.51
C PRO A 113 11.96 -7.89 5.78
N LEU A 114 11.45 -7.01 6.59
CA LEU A 114 12.20 -5.90 7.13
C LEU A 114 12.76 -6.33 8.49
N THR A 115 14.09 -6.40 8.60
CA THR A 115 14.79 -6.96 9.76
C THR A 115 15.05 -5.95 10.88
N CYS A 116 14.92 -4.65 10.60
CA CYS A 116 15.11 -3.59 11.59
C CYS A 116 13.94 -2.62 11.57
N LEU A 117 13.47 -2.25 12.76
CA LEU A 117 12.41 -1.27 12.93
C LEU A 117 12.89 0.16 12.67
N TYR A 118 14.17 0.43 12.96
CA TYR A 118 14.77 1.76 12.83
C TYR A 118 16.28 1.66 12.55
N GLU A 119 16.72 2.21 11.52
CA GLU A 119 18.03 2.82 11.37
C GLU A 119 17.85 4.29 11.09
#